data_81ba359b1261d08232d9ba9843fcfe9c
#
_entry.id   81ba359b1261d08232d9ba9843fcfe9c
#
_cell.length_a   1.000
_cell.length_b   1.000
_cell.length_c   1.000
_cell.angle_alpha   90.00
_cell.angle_beta   90.00
_cell.angle_gamma   90.00
#
_symmetry.space_group_name_H-M   'P 1'
#
loop_
_entity.id
_entity.type
_entity.pdbx_description
1 polymer ?
#
loop_
_entity_poly.entity_id
_entity_poly.type
_entity_poly.pdbx_seq_one_letter_code
_entity_poly.pdbx_strand_id
1 'polypeptide(L)'
;MSIRQSFSYSKDGGSTNPMVIIDDVIQIDANSGLPTLETFNALDPSEIESISVLRDASAAIYGSRASQGAIIVKTKRGKSGAPKINYSGKFGFNDAVGHPKTLKGAAYGRFANSFNLANNKISMDPDGNWMNKIYNEAELAEMDGLNYNWLDEAWSGAFTMNHSVNVSGGSEKATYFAGASYYTQGANLGKQDYNRWNFRAGVD
;
A
#
# COMPACT_ATOMS: atom_id res chain seq x y z
N MET A 1 -3.19 -6.84 -4.52
CA MET A 1 -4.54 -7.40 -4.31
C MET A 1 -4.60 -8.73 -5.03
N SER A 2 -5.01 -9.81 -4.39
CA SER A 2 -5.12 -11.14 -5.01
C SER A 2 -6.55 -11.63 -4.84
N ILE A 3 -7.17 -12.06 -5.93
CA ILE A 3 -8.54 -12.62 -5.95
C ILE A 3 -8.49 -14.14 -5.76
N ARG A 4 -7.40 -14.75 -6.19
CA ARG A 4 -7.14 -16.19 -6.13
C ARG A 4 -5.70 -16.43 -5.68
N GLN A 5 -5.42 -17.61 -5.15
CA GLN A 5 -4.06 -18.03 -4.89
C GLN A 5 -3.27 -17.98 -6.21
N SER A 6 -2.22 -17.16 -6.26
CA SER A 6 -1.48 -16.93 -7.49
C SER A 6 -0.68 -18.18 -7.87
N PHE A 7 -1.03 -18.77 -9.00
CA PHE A 7 -0.20 -19.78 -9.66
C PHE A 7 0.50 -19.12 -10.84
N SER A 8 1.79 -18.91 -10.74
CA SER A 8 2.61 -18.57 -11.88
C SER A 8 3.48 -19.76 -12.22
N TYR A 9 3.23 -20.37 -13.36
CA TYR A 9 4.11 -21.38 -13.96
C TYR A 9 5.22 -20.74 -14.82
N SER A 10 5.20 -19.42 -14.94
CA SER A 10 6.17 -18.69 -15.74
C SER A 10 7.48 -18.56 -14.96
N LYS A 11 8.57 -19.10 -15.52
CA LYS A 11 9.93 -18.94 -15.03
C LYS A 11 10.37 -17.46 -15.03
N ASP A 12 9.68 -16.62 -15.81
CA ASP A 12 9.98 -15.21 -16.04
C ASP A 12 9.02 -14.26 -15.26
N GLY A 13 8.36 -14.77 -14.23
CA GLY A 13 7.55 -13.94 -13.34
C GLY A 13 6.31 -13.34 -13.99
N GLY A 14 5.43 -14.18 -14.55
CA GLY A 14 4.15 -13.71 -15.08
C GLY A 14 3.34 -12.92 -14.03
N SER A 15 2.56 -11.95 -14.49
CA SER A 15 1.72 -11.13 -13.62
C SER A 15 0.76 -11.98 -12.80
N THR A 16 0.79 -11.77 -11.49
CA THR A 16 -0.17 -12.35 -10.53
C THR A 16 -1.36 -11.40 -10.29
N ASN A 17 -1.38 -10.26 -10.97
CA ASN A 17 -2.44 -9.29 -10.85
C ASN A 17 -3.70 -9.76 -11.55
N PRO A 18 -4.88 -9.56 -10.95
CA PRO A 18 -6.14 -9.76 -11.65
C PRO A 18 -6.26 -8.74 -12.80
N MET A 19 -7.01 -9.11 -13.84
CA MET A 19 -7.36 -8.18 -14.89
C MET A 19 -8.29 -7.11 -14.34
N VAL A 20 -8.01 -5.85 -14.64
CA VAL A 20 -8.89 -4.72 -14.31
C VAL A 20 -9.51 -4.17 -15.58
N ILE A 21 -10.83 -3.96 -15.54
CA ILE A 21 -11.61 -3.39 -16.62
C ILE A 21 -12.35 -2.19 -16.06
N ILE A 22 -12.07 -1.01 -16.59
CA ILE A 22 -12.71 0.24 -16.15
C ILE A 22 -13.52 0.78 -17.33
N ASP A 23 -14.82 0.89 -17.15
CA ASP A 23 -15.75 1.33 -18.19
C ASP A 23 -15.50 0.62 -19.53
N ASP A 24 -15.44 -0.70 -19.48
CA ASP A 24 -15.21 -1.63 -20.61
C ASP A 24 -13.81 -1.57 -21.24
N VAL A 25 -12.89 -0.77 -20.66
CA VAL A 25 -11.49 -0.69 -21.11
C VAL A 25 -10.59 -1.53 -20.20
N ILE A 26 -9.90 -2.50 -20.81
CA ILE A 26 -8.92 -3.35 -20.10
C ILE A 26 -7.69 -2.52 -19.75
N GLN A 27 -7.28 -2.58 -18.49
CA GLN A 27 -6.10 -1.87 -17.99
C GLN A 27 -4.86 -2.76 -18.13
N ILE A 28 -3.98 -2.36 -19.04
CA ILE A 28 -2.71 -3.05 -19.30
C ILE A 28 -1.56 -2.05 -19.22
N ASP A 29 -0.44 -2.49 -18.71
CA ASP A 29 0.80 -1.74 -18.75
C ASP A 29 1.34 -1.69 -20.19
N ALA A 30 1.66 -0.49 -20.67
CA ALA A 30 2.05 -0.26 -22.05
C ALA A 30 3.40 -0.93 -22.42
N ASN A 31 4.28 -1.14 -21.44
CA ASN A 31 5.61 -1.69 -21.68
C ASN A 31 5.59 -3.23 -21.62
N SER A 32 4.91 -3.79 -20.65
CA SER A 32 4.88 -5.24 -20.43
C SER A 32 3.69 -5.94 -21.11
N GLY A 33 2.63 -5.20 -21.46
CA GLY A 33 1.37 -5.76 -21.97
C GLY A 33 0.60 -6.60 -20.94
N LEU A 34 1.01 -6.54 -19.67
CA LEU A 34 0.41 -7.30 -18.58
C LEU A 34 -0.67 -6.49 -17.83
N PRO A 35 -1.63 -7.15 -17.16
CA PRO A 35 -2.62 -6.46 -16.35
C PRO A 35 -1.98 -5.58 -15.27
N THR A 36 -2.43 -4.34 -15.17
CA THR A 36 -1.96 -3.36 -14.16
C THR A 36 -3.10 -2.93 -13.24
N LEU A 37 -2.73 -2.60 -11.99
CA LEU A 37 -3.64 -2.04 -11.00
C LEU A 37 -3.48 -0.52 -10.82
N GLU A 38 -2.57 0.10 -11.56
CA GLU A 38 -2.22 1.51 -11.36
C GLU A 38 -3.42 2.44 -11.50
N THR A 39 -4.14 2.34 -12.64
CA THR A 39 -5.32 3.17 -12.88
C THR A 39 -6.43 2.91 -11.85
N PHE A 40 -6.60 1.64 -11.44
CA PHE A 40 -7.58 1.30 -10.40
C PHE A 40 -7.23 1.91 -9.05
N ASN A 41 -5.97 1.85 -8.65
CA ASN A 41 -5.50 2.47 -7.40
C ASN A 41 -5.54 4.00 -7.45
N ALA A 42 -5.50 4.57 -8.65
CA ALA A 42 -5.60 6.01 -8.85
C ALA A 42 -7.05 6.54 -8.81
N LEU A 43 -8.06 5.68 -9.03
CA LEU A 43 -9.46 6.10 -8.96
C LEU A 43 -9.85 6.57 -7.55
N ASP A 44 -10.61 7.65 -7.50
CA ASP A 44 -11.26 8.03 -6.26
C ASP A 44 -12.52 7.19 -6.02
N PRO A 45 -12.70 6.60 -4.82
CA PRO A 45 -13.88 5.81 -4.50
C PRO A 45 -15.21 6.55 -4.72
N SER A 46 -15.22 7.89 -4.64
CA SER A 46 -16.40 8.69 -4.87
C SER A 46 -16.86 8.71 -6.33
N GLU A 47 -15.98 8.38 -7.27
CA GLU A 47 -16.25 8.30 -8.70
C GLU A 47 -16.77 6.93 -9.15
N ILE A 48 -16.68 5.93 -8.30
CA ILE A 48 -17.08 4.56 -8.61
C ILE A 48 -18.58 4.41 -8.39
N GLU A 49 -19.27 3.86 -9.38
CA GLU A 49 -20.69 3.47 -9.28
C GLU A 49 -20.83 2.02 -8.80
N SER A 50 -20.04 1.10 -9.36
CA SER A 50 -20.06 -0.31 -8.96
C SER A 50 -18.73 -1.01 -9.23
N ILE A 51 -18.45 -2.02 -8.42
CA ILE A 51 -17.31 -2.94 -8.59
C ILE A 51 -17.86 -4.36 -8.60
N SER A 52 -17.54 -5.11 -9.63
CA SER A 52 -17.86 -6.54 -9.76
C SER A 52 -16.58 -7.34 -9.84
N VAL A 53 -16.48 -8.39 -9.03
CA VAL A 53 -15.31 -9.28 -9.02
C VAL A 53 -15.71 -10.60 -9.65
N LEU A 54 -15.11 -10.92 -10.79
CA LEU A 54 -15.29 -12.19 -11.47
C LEU A 54 -14.20 -13.17 -11.08
N ARG A 55 -14.63 -14.37 -10.70
CA ARG A 55 -13.75 -15.48 -10.31
C ARG A 55 -13.98 -16.65 -11.25
N ASP A 56 -12.95 -17.44 -11.43
CA ASP A 56 -13.02 -18.72 -12.14
C ASP A 56 -13.65 -18.63 -13.55
N ALA A 57 -14.61 -19.49 -13.85
CA ALA A 57 -15.22 -19.58 -15.16
C ALA A 57 -15.87 -18.27 -15.65
N SER A 58 -16.36 -17.44 -14.76
CA SER A 58 -16.96 -16.15 -15.14
C SER A 58 -15.96 -15.14 -15.70
N ALA A 59 -14.67 -15.27 -15.34
CA ALA A 59 -13.61 -14.46 -15.91
C ALA A 59 -13.13 -14.95 -17.28
N ALA A 60 -13.44 -16.19 -17.67
CA ALA A 60 -13.00 -16.81 -18.92
C ALA A 60 -13.45 -16.07 -20.19
N ILE A 61 -14.56 -15.32 -20.12
CA ILE A 61 -15.04 -14.49 -21.23
C ILE A 61 -14.03 -13.41 -21.66
N TYR A 62 -13.12 -13.04 -20.76
CA TYR A 62 -12.05 -12.06 -21.00
C TYR A 62 -10.72 -12.70 -21.45
N GLY A 63 -10.74 -14.03 -21.70
CA GLY A 63 -9.61 -14.78 -22.22
C GLY A 63 -8.56 -15.17 -21.17
N SER A 64 -7.40 -15.64 -21.64
CA SER A 64 -6.33 -16.18 -20.79
C SER A 64 -5.72 -15.15 -19.83
N ARG A 65 -5.77 -13.86 -20.17
CA ARG A 65 -5.30 -12.77 -19.31
C ARG A 65 -6.10 -12.63 -18.02
N ALA A 66 -7.34 -13.13 -17.99
CA ALA A 66 -8.20 -13.13 -16.81
C ALA A 66 -8.07 -14.41 -15.96
N SER A 67 -7.02 -15.22 -16.16
CA SER A 67 -6.79 -16.47 -15.41
C SER A 67 -6.64 -16.23 -13.88
N GLN A 68 -6.24 -15.03 -13.47
CA GLN A 68 -6.16 -14.62 -12.07
C GLN A 68 -7.45 -13.95 -11.56
N GLY A 69 -8.54 -14.00 -12.35
CA GLY A 69 -9.78 -13.30 -12.11
C GLY A 69 -9.82 -11.91 -12.76
N ALA A 70 -11.01 -11.30 -12.76
CA ALA A 70 -11.21 -9.96 -13.30
C ALA A 70 -11.99 -9.07 -12.33
N ILE A 71 -11.62 -7.80 -12.29
CA ILE A 71 -12.29 -6.74 -11.54
C ILE A 71 -12.91 -5.79 -12.58
N ILE A 72 -14.23 -5.72 -12.60
CA ILE A 72 -14.95 -4.79 -13.47
C ILE A 72 -15.37 -3.60 -12.63
N VAL A 73 -14.94 -2.43 -13.02
CA VAL A 73 -15.28 -1.17 -12.39
C VAL A 73 -16.13 -0.36 -13.34
N LYS A 74 -17.31 0.03 -12.89
CA LYS A 74 -18.13 1.02 -13.56
C LYS A 74 -18.03 2.34 -12.80
N THR A 75 -17.73 3.38 -13.53
CA THR A 75 -17.62 4.70 -12.94
C THR A 75 -18.93 5.46 -13.10
N LYS A 76 -19.17 6.43 -12.24
CA LYS A 76 -20.36 7.28 -12.29
C LYS A 76 -20.42 8.05 -13.59
N ARG A 77 -21.60 8.04 -14.20
CA ARG A 77 -21.93 8.79 -15.40
C ARG A 77 -22.99 9.85 -15.12
N GLY A 78 -23.20 10.74 -16.05
CA GLY A 78 -24.30 11.69 -16.03
C GLY A 78 -25.65 10.96 -16.00
N LYS A 79 -26.61 11.55 -15.32
CA LYS A 79 -28.01 11.09 -15.33
C LYS A 79 -28.89 12.27 -15.73
N SER A 80 -29.93 11.99 -16.53
CA SER A 80 -30.92 13.02 -16.90
C SER A 80 -31.58 13.59 -15.65
N GLY A 81 -31.73 14.92 -15.61
CA GLY A 81 -32.33 15.64 -14.50
C GLY A 81 -31.56 16.89 -14.15
N ALA A 82 -32.04 17.59 -13.13
CA ALA A 82 -31.42 18.80 -12.60
C ALA A 82 -29.98 18.48 -12.11
N PRO A 83 -29.05 19.43 -12.23
CA PRO A 83 -27.69 19.28 -11.72
C PRO A 83 -27.67 18.87 -10.24
N LYS A 84 -26.96 17.80 -9.92
CA LYS A 84 -26.70 17.33 -8.55
C LYS A 84 -25.25 17.50 -8.23
N ILE A 85 -24.96 18.24 -7.17
CA ILE A 85 -23.61 18.43 -6.65
C ILE A 85 -23.48 17.57 -5.40
N ASN A 86 -22.43 16.76 -5.36
CA ASN A 86 -22.08 15.95 -4.19
C ASN A 86 -20.67 16.33 -3.73
N TYR A 87 -20.53 16.59 -2.45
CA TYR A 87 -19.25 16.75 -1.79
C TYR A 87 -19.05 15.64 -0.76
N SER A 88 -17.85 15.08 -0.71
CA SER A 88 -17.44 14.12 0.31
C SER A 88 -16.09 14.52 0.88
N GLY A 89 -16.01 14.64 2.19
CA GLY A 89 -14.76 14.84 2.93
C GLY A 89 -14.51 13.66 3.85
N LYS A 90 -13.29 13.10 3.78
CA LYS A 90 -12.85 12.01 4.66
C LYS A 90 -11.55 12.44 5.33
N PHE A 91 -11.49 12.26 6.63
CA PHE A 91 -10.32 12.52 7.45
C PHE A 91 -9.93 11.25 8.17
N GLY A 92 -8.65 10.97 8.23
CA GLY A 92 -8.12 9.81 8.91
C GLY A 92 -6.81 10.13 9.61
N PHE A 93 -6.53 9.36 10.64
CA PHE A 93 -5.26 9.41 11.34
C PHE A 93 -4.70 8.00 11.38
N ASN A 94 -3.49 7.83 10.89
CA ASN A 94 -2.77 6.57 10.88
C ASN A 94 -1.68 6.62 11.93
N ASP A 95 -1.72 5.68 12.87
CA ASP A 95 -0.67 5.52 13.86
C ASP A 95 -0.43 4.03 14.12
N ALA A 96 0.74 3.70 14.67
CA ALA A 96 1.02 2.33 15.09
C ALA A 96 0.21 1.98 16.35
N VAL A 97 -0.45 0.83 16.35
CA VAL A 97 -1.11 0.28 17.54
C VAL A 97 -0.06 -0.08 18.61
N GLY A 98 1.15 -0.36 18.19
CA GLY A 98 2.31 -0.61 19.04
C GLY A 98 3.53 -0.95 18.21
N HIS A 99 4.71 -0.64 18.72
CA HIS A 99 5.97 -0.99 18.11
C HIS A 99 6.50 -2.33 18.64
N PRO A 100 7.25 -3.10 17.83
CA PRO A 100 7.95 -4.28 18.33
C PRO A 100 8.85 -3.90 19.51
N LYS A 101 8.82 -4.71 20.55
CA LYS A 101 9.76 -4.53 21.67
C LYS A 101 11.15 -4.88 21.20
N THR A 102 12.05 -3.92 21.26
CA THR A 102 13.47 -4.09 20.96
C THR A 102 14.27 -4.28 22.23
N LEU A 103 15.39 -5.00 22.14
CA LEU A 103 16.36 -5.07 23.23
C LEU A 103 17.04 -3.71 23.36
N LYS A 104 17.28 -3.29 24.58
CA LYS A 104 17.81 -1.97 24.93
C LYS A 104 19.14 -2.10 25.64
N GLY A 105 20.04 -1.13 25.43
CA GLY A 105 21.28 -0.99 26.18
C GLY A 105 22.08 -2.28 26.35
N ALA A 106 22.46 -2.60 27.58
CA ALA A 106 23.23 -3.80 27.90
C ALA A 106 22.56 -5.12 27.50
N ALA A 107 21.23 -5.18 27.47
CA ALA A 107 20.52 -6.39 27.02
C ALA A 107 20.77 -6.68 25.53
N TYR A 108 20.82 -5.63 24.69
CA TYR A 108 21.22 -5.76 23.30
C TYR A 108 22.68 -6.21 23.16
N GLY A 109 23.58 -5.59 23.93
CA GLY A 109 25.00 -5.96 23.91
C GLY A 109 25.25 -7.42 24.29
N ARG A 110 24.58 -7.91 25.35
CA ARG A 110 24.63 -9.33 25.75
C ARG A 110 24.07 -10.26 24.67
N PHE A 111 22.94 -9.86 24.04
CA PHE A 111 22.38 -10.62 22.92
C PHE A 111 23.36 -10.69 21.74
N ALA A 112 23.95 -9.56 21.35
CA ALA A 112 24.94 -9.51 20.27
C ALA A 112 26.16 -10.39 20.54
N ASN A 113 26.69 -10.36 21.77
CA ASN A 113 27.76 -11.25 22.19
C ASN A 113 27.34 -12.72 22.09
N SER A 114 26.17 -13.08 22.60
CA SER A 114 25.65 -14.46 22.56
C SER A 114 25.39 -14.93 21.12
N PHE A 115 24.86 -14.08 20.26
CA PHE A 115 24.62 -14.38 18.86
C PHE A 115 25.93 -14.64 18.10
N ASN A 116 26.98 -13.84 18.34
CA ASN A 116 28.28 -14.06 17.70
C ASN A 116 28.98 -15.31 18.22
N LEU A 117 28.83 -15.59 19.53
CA LEU A 117 29.31 -16.85 20.09
C LEU A 117 28.64 -18.05 19.43
N ALA A 118 27.32 -18.06 19.31
CA ALA A 118 26.59 -19.14 18.66
C ALA A 118 26.97 -19.33 17.17
N ASN A 119 27.41 -18.26 16.51
CA ASN A 119 27.91 -18.33 15.13
C ASN A 119 29.43 -18.54 15.01
N ASN A 120 30.10 -18.98 16.08
CA ASN A 120 31.55 -19.20 16.14
C ASN A 120 32.40 -17.98 15.73
N LYS A 121 31.87 -16.78 15.90
CA LYS A 121 32.60 -15.54 15.62
C LYS A 121 33.38 -15.01 16.81
N ILE A 122 33.15 -15.58 17.98
CA ILE A 122 33.85 -15.31 19.22
C ILE A 122 34.54 -16.58 19.67
N SER A 123 35.82 -16.51 19.99
CA SER A 123 36.62 -17.61 20.57
C SER A 123 36.90 -17.37 22.03
N MET A 124 37.15 -18.43 22.78
CA MET A 124 37.74 -18.37 24.13
C MET A 124 39.27 -18.48 24.06
N ASP A 125 39.94 -17.74 24.95
CA ASP A 125 41.35 -17.97 25.20
C ASP A 125 41.56 -19.22 26.05
N PRO A 126 42.82 -19.73 26.20
CA PRO A 126 43.14 -20.88 27.05
C PRO A 126 42.72 -20.71 28.51
N ASP A 127 42.61 -19.48 28.99
CA ASP A 127 42.23 -19.13 30.36
C ASP A 127 40.73 -19.02 30.57
N GLY A 128 39.92 -19.29 29.52
CA GLY A 128 38.47 -19.28 29.56
C GLY A 128 37.82 -17.92 29.41
N ASN A 129 38.57 -16.90 29.00
CA ASN A 129 38.02 -15.58 28.70
C ASN A 129 37.57 -15.51 27.26
N TRP A 130 36.50 -14.79 27.03
CA TRP A 130 35.99 -14.55 25.68
C TRP A 130 36.88 -13.59 24.90
N MET A 131 37.54 -14.09 23.88
CA MET A 131 38.28 -13.26 22.93
C MET A 131 37.31 -12.69 21.87
N ASN A 132 37.58 -11.45 21.44
CA ASN A 132 36.82 -10.79 20.39
C ASN A 132 35.31 -10.65 20.69
N LYS A 133 34.93 -10.43 21.94
CA LYS A 133 33.57 -9.97 22.26
C LYS A 133 33.33 -8.68 21.52
N ILE A 134 32.08 -8.50 20.97
CA ILE A 134 31.69 -7.24 20.39
C ILE A 134 31.67 -6.16 21.46
N TYR A 135 31.14 -6.49 22.62
CA TYR A 135 31.07 -5.59 23.80
C TYR A 135 31.72 -6.26 24.98
N ASN A 136 32.64 -5.55 25.63
CA ASN A 136 33.24 -5.96 26.89
C ASN A 136 32.35 -5.57 28.08
N GLU A 137 32.72 -5.98 29.31
CA GLU A 137 31.89 -5.73 30.49
C GLU A 137 31.81 -4.24 30.87
N ALA A 138 32.87 -3.45 30.61
CA ALA A 138 32.83 -2.01 30.85
C ALA A 138 31.87 -1.32 29.88
N GLU A 139 31.93 -1.66 28.60
CA GLU A 139 31.00 -1.14 27.59
C GLU A 139 29.56 -1.54 27.88
N LEU A 140 29.34 -2.80 28.32
CA LEU A 140 28.00 -3.25 28.72
C LEU A 140 27.48 -2.47 29.93
N ALA A 141 28.37 -2.12 30.88
CA ALA A 141 28.00 -1.31 32.04
C ALA A 141 27.63 0.13 31.62
N GLU A 142 28.37 0.72 30.68
CA GLU A 142 28.05 2.05 30.14
C GLU A 142 26.75 2.03 29.32
N MET A 143 26.47 0.93 28.64
CA MET A 143 25.21 0.74 27.88
C MET A 143 24.01 0.56 28.82
N ASP A 144 24.23 0.22 30.10
CA ASP A 144 23.13 0.01 31.03
C ASP A 144 22.37 1.33 31.25
N GLY A 145 21.07 1.30 31.10
CA GLY A 145 20.25 2.51 31.16
C GLY A 145 20.13 3.30 29.87
N LEU A 146 20.91 3.02 28.82
CA LEU A 146 20.71 3.62 27.52
C LEU A 146 19.45 3.01 26.84
N ASN A 147 18.59 3.89 26.37
CA ASN A 147 17.35 3.50 25.76
C ASN A 147 17.11 4.31 24.50
N TYR A 148 17.80 3.96 23.43
CA TYR A 148 17.58 4.55 22.12
C TYR A 148 16.61 3.66 21.33
N ASN A 149 15.35 4.05 21.29
CA ASN A 149 14.38 3.43 20.41
C ASN A 149 14.21 4.31 19.17
N TRP A 150 14.99 4.05 18.16
CA TRP A 150 14.97 4.78 16.89
C TRP A 150 13.61 4.72 16.20
N LEU A 151 12.84 3.67 16.46
CA LEU A 151 11.51 3.56 15.89
C LEU A 151 10.54 4.57 16.54
N ASP A 152 10.60 4.73 17.87
CA ASP A 152 9.78 5.71 18.59
C ASP A 152 10.21 7.15 18.24
N GLU A 153 11.50 7.37 18.00
CA GLU A 153 12.04 8.69 17.64
C GLU A 153 11.69 9.08 16.19
N ALA A 154 11.75 8.11 15.26
CA ALA A 154 11.51 8.35 13.85
C ALA A 154 10.05 8.25 13.45
N TRP A 155 9.22 7.62 14.28
CA TRP A 155 7.81 7.42 14.00
C TRP A 155 6.98 8.64 14.40
N SER A 156 6.04 8.99 13.52
CA SER A 156 5.03 10.01 13.81
C SER A 156 3.67 9.58 13.29
N GLY A 157 2.61 9.93 14.01
CA GLY A 157 1.26 9.72 13.49
C GLY A 157 1.05 10.51 12.20
N ALA A 158 0.43 9.90 11.21
CA ALA A 158 0.20 10.48 9.90
C ALA A 158 -1.27 10.86 9.72
N PHE A 159 -1.50 12.07 9.27
CA PHE A 159 -2.83 12.57 8.93
C PHE A 159 -3.11 12.26 7.45
N THR A 160 -4.33 11.81 7.17
CA THR A 160 -4.83 11.60 5.82
C THR A 160 -6.11 12.39 5.61
N MET A 161 -6.28 12.98 4.45
CA MET A 161 -7.55 13.58 4.07
C MET A 161 -7.84 13.32 2.59
N ASN A 162 -9.14 13.20 2.30
CA ASN A 162 -9.64 13.08 0.94
C ASN A 162 -10.85 13.99 0.80
N HIS A 163 -10.79 14.92 -0.12
CA HIS A 163 -11.88 15.78 -0.53
C HIS A 163 -12.29 15.46 -1.95
N SER A 164 -13.56 15.21 -2.19
CA SER A 164 -14.08 15.01 -3.54
C SER A 164 -15.36 15.82 -3.76
N VAL A 165 -15.42 16.43 -4.92
CA VAL A 165 -16.60 17.13 -5.42
C VAL A 165 -16.96 16.54 -6.76
N ASN A 166 -18.23 16.22 -6.96
CA ASN A 166 -18.71 15.81 -8.27
C ASN A 166 -20.07 16.45 -8.58
N VAL A 167 -20.25 16.70 -9.85
CA VAL A 167 -21.47 17.27 -10.43
C VAL A 167 -21.95 16.34 -11.53
N SER A 168 -23.23 16.02 -11.52
CA SER A 168 -23.87 15.23 -12.58
C SER A 168 -25.23 15.80 -12.90
N GLY A 169 -25.61 15.76 -14.16
CA GLY A 169 -26.91 16.24 -14.62
C GLY A 169 -27.08 16.02 -16.12
N GLY A 170 -28.14 16.57 -16.68
CA GLY A 170 -28.35 16.49 -18.11
C GLY A 170 -29.82 16.48 -18.51
N SER A 171 -30.04 16.40 -19.81
CA SER A 171 -31.34 16.24 -20.45
C SER A 171 -31.51 14.81 -20.98
N GLU A 172 -32.64 14.51 -21.62
CA GLU A 172 -32.81 13.24 -22.34
C GLU A 172 -31.85 13.09 -23.53
N LYS A 173 -31.29 14.19 -24.03
CA LYS A 173 -30.43 14.20 -25.22
C LYS A 173 -28.93 14.18 -24.91
N ALA A 174 -28.56 14.64 -23.73
CA ALA A 174 -27.14 14.66 -23.30
C ALA A 174 -27.06 14.69 -21.79
N THR A 175 -26.20 13.84 -21.24
CA THR A 175 -25.90 13.82 -19.81
C THR A 175 -24.42 14.13 -19.57
N TYR A 176 -24.10 14.68 -18.43
CA TYR A 176 -22.72 15.05 -18.08
C TYR A 176 -22.37 14.65 -16.65
N PHE A 177 -21.11 14.34 -16.48
CA PHE A 177 -20.48 14.14 -15.19
C PHE A 177 -19.16 14.91 -15.16
N ALA A 178 -18.90 15.60 -14.06
CA ALA A 178 -17.60 16.18 -13.76
C ALA A 178 -17.25 15.95 -12.29
N GLY A 179 -16.03 15.51 -12.03
CA GLY A 179 -15.53 15.24 -10.68
C GLY A 179 -14.10 15.76 -10.51
N ALA A 180 -13.81 16.19 -9.29
CA ALA A 180 -12.47 16.52 -8.85
C ALA A 180 -12.26 15.97 -7.45
N SER A 181 -11.09 15.38 -7.21
CA SER A 181 -10.71 14.92 -5.87
C SER A 181 -9.26 15.30 -5.54
N TYR A 182 -9.05 15.56 -4.25
CA TYR A 182 -7.75 15.81 -3.66
C TYR A 182 -7.54 14.88 -2.49
N TYR A 183 -6.45 14.11 -2.56
CA TYR A 183 -6.02 13.21 -1.51
C TYR A 183 -4.64 13.60 -1.03
N THR A 184 -4.46 13.65 0.29
CA THR A 184 -3.14 13.80 0.89
C THR A 184 -2.97 12.81 2.03
N GLN A 185 -1.75 12.32 2.18
CA GLN A 185 -1.34 11.39 3.22
C GLN A 185 0.07 11.73 3.67
N GLY A 186 0.22 12.02 4.95
CA GLY A 186 1.53 12.15 5.59
C GLY A 186 2.20 10.78 5.79
N ALA A 187 3.52 10.79 5.93
CA ALA A 187 4.29 9.59 6.26
C ALA A 187 4.32 9.34 7.77
N ASN A 188 4.31 8.07 8.14
CA ASN A 188 4.55 7.66 9.52
C ASN A 188 6.05 7.60 9.85
N LEU A 189 6.91 7.48 8.83
CA LEU A 189 8.36 7.44 8.99
C LEU A 189 9.01 8.51 8.10
N GLY A 190 9.78 9.40 8.69
CA GLY A 190 10.44 10.49 7.97
C GLY A 190 9.49 11.61 7.56
N LYS A 191 9.83 12.33 6.48
CA LYS A 191 9.10 13.50 5.98
C LYS A 191 8.68 13.32 4.53
N GLN A 192 7.96 12.26 4.24
CA GLN A 192 7.44 12.00 2.90
C GLN A 192 5.92 12.22 2.92
N ASP A 193 5.45 13.13 2.09
CA ASP A 193 4.04 13.39 1.92
C ASP A 193 3.60 12.92 0.54
N TYR A 194 2.46 12.29 0.48
CA TYR A 194 1.83 11.89 -0.77
C TYR A 194 0.62 12.76 -1.04
N ASN A 195 0.61 13.42 -2.19
CA ASN A 195 -0.49 14.26 -2.65
C ASN A 195 -0.96 13.78 -4.03
N ARG A 196 -2.27 13.68 -4.22
CA ARG A 196 -2.87 13.27 -5.48
C ARG A 196 -4.09 14.12 -5.82
N TRP A 197 -4.11 14.62 -7.06
CA TRP A 197 -5.24 15.27 -7.65
C TRP A 197 -5.81 14.39 -8.75
N ASN A 198 -7.13 14.18 -8.75
CA ASN A 198 -7.83 13.52 -9.83
C ASN A 198 -8.87 14.47 -10.40
N PHE A 199 -8.96 14.49 -11.72
CA PHE A 199 -9.99 15.23 -12.46
C PHE A 199 -10.60 14.30 -13.47
N ARG A 200 -11.91 14.30 -13.55
CA ARG A 200 -12.66 13.49 -14.51
C ARG A 200 -13.84 14.26 -15.03
N ALA A 201 -14.07 14.17 -16.34
CA ALA A 201 -15.26 14.71 -16.99
C ALA A 201 -15.72 13.75 -18.09
N GLY A 202 -17.01 13.66 -18.28
CA GLY A 202 -17.62 12.84 -19.31
C GLY A 202 -18.94 13.46 -19.75
N VAL A 203 -19.27 13.26 -21.01
CA VAL A 203 -20.55 13.62 -21.61
C VAL A 203 -21.01 12.40 -22.42
N ASP A 204 -22.25 11.99 -22.21
CA ASP A 204 -22.91 10.89 -22.89
C ASP A 204 -24.12 11.40 -23.68
#